data_69290a28111ecf9b886d1c4486a0162c
#
_entry.id   69290a28111ecf9b886d1c4486a0162c
#
_cell.length_a   1.000
_cell.length_b   1.000
_cell.length_c   1.000
_cell.angle_alpha   90.00
_cell.angle_beta   90.00
_cell.angle_gamma   90.00
#
_symmetry.space_group_name_H-M   'P 1'
#
loop_
_entity.id
_entity.type
_entity.pdbx_description
1 polymer ?
#
loop_
_entity_poly.entity_id
_entity_poly.type
_entity_poly.pdbx_seq_one_letter_code
_entity_poly.pdbx_strand_id
1 'polypeptide(L)'
;MSKNPHFDFHNDFPPDFTWGVATSAFQIEGGWDADGKGPSIWDSFCLDRANIKDGSDGTVACDHYHRYREDVGIMASLGVDAYRFSIAWARVQPDGKGAWNEAGFAFYGRLLDELAARNIRAHVTLYHWDLPQGLQDDGGWLNRDTAYRFADYAREVARRFGNRVEAIATHNEPWCTANLGYGNAQFAPGVADLKQSIQVSHHLLLSHGLAMTAMRETGCAAKLGIVLNQWTADPATGSPEDRALAEFEYARSTQWFMDPIFKGRYPELALRGHGANAPVVQDGDFEIIRQKIDFLGCNYYFRAWCSSANPPVPAPAPHGTTDMGWEIFPEGLPELLLKLKAEYPDLPPVYITENGMANPDQPNGGQVHDPERIAFVRSHLAALKQAMDGGVDVRGYFLWSLLDNFEWNSGYSKRFGIVHVDYATQQRTLKDSALWYREFIAARAKA
;
A
#
# COMPACT_ATOMS: atom_id res chain seq x y z
N MET A 1 23.52 -12.13 -31.49
CA MET A 1 22.31 -11.54 -30.87
C MET A 1 22.80 -10.41 -29.99
N SER A 2 22.53 -9.15 -30.31
CA SER A 2 22.95 -8.01 -29.49
C SER A 2 22.13 -8.06 -28.21
N LYS A 3 22.80 -8.17 -27.05
CA LYS A 3 22.15 -8.02 -25.74
C LYS A 3 21.52 -6.63 -25.71
N ASN A 4 20.21 -6.59 -25.56
CA ASN A 4 19.50 -5.32 -25.38
C ASN A 4 19.87 -4.77 -23.99
N PRO A 5 20.61 -3.66 -23.87
CA PRO A 5 21.12 -3.17 -22.59
C PRO A 5 20.00 -2.75 -21.59
N HIS A 6 18.73 -2.81 -22.03
CA HIS A 6 17.58 -2.46 -21.21
C HIS A 6 17.13 -3.57 -20.24
N PHE A 7 17.65 -4.81 -20.36
CA PHE A 7 17.21 -5.99 -19.61
C PHE A 7 18.35 -6.82 -19.00
N ASP A 8 19.54 -6.24 -18.80
CA ASP A 8 20.74 -6.99 -18.42
C ASP A 8 20.65 -7.69 -17.04
N PHE A 9 19.64 -7.39 -16.21
CA PHE A 9 19.49 -7.92 -14.85
C PHE A 9 18.19 -8.73 -14.61
N HIS A 10 17.36 -8.98 -15.62
CA HIS A 10 16.11 -9.75 -15.43
C HIS A 10 16.36 -11.21 -15.01
N ASN A 11 17.50 -11.79 -15.41
CA ASN A 11 17.91 -13.14 -15.02
C ASN A 11 18.47 -13.22 -13.59
N ASP A 12 18.64 -12.09 -12.92
CA ASP A 12 19.19 -12.03 -11.57
C ASP A 12 18.15 -12.33 -10.47
N PHE A 13 16.87 -12.38 -10.85
CA PHE A 13 15.78 -12.74 -9.94
C PHE A 13 15.47 -14.24 -10.00
N PRO A 14 15.07 -14.86 -8.87
CA PRO A 14 14.68 -16.26 -8.84
C PRO A 14 13.55 -16.58 -9.82
N PRO A 15 13.49 -17.80 -10.39
CA PRO A 15 12.43 -18.17 -11.34
C PRO A 15 11.01 -18.09 -10.76
N ASP A 16 10.88 -18.26 -9.43
CA ASP A 16 9.63 -18.20 -8.68
C ASP A 16 9.34 -16.80 -8.10
N PHE A 17 10.15 -15.78 -8.45
CA PHE A 17 9.90 -14.40 -8.04
C PHE A 17 8.59 -13.88 -8.65
N THR A 18 7.75 -13.31 -7.80
CA THR A 18 6.41 -12.84 -8.20
C THR A 18 6.47 -11.43 -8.78
N TRP A 19 6.10 -11.31 -10.05
CA TRP A 19 5.92 -10.01 -10.73
C TRP A 19 4.45 -9.63 -10.73
N GLY A 20 4.11 -8.51 -10.13
CA GLY A 20 2.72 -8.08 -9.97
C GLY A 20 2.49 -6.61 -10.27
N VAL A 21 1.22 -6.27 -10.23
CA VAL A 21 0.71 -4.88 -10.22
C VAL A 21 -0.26 -4.70 -9.06
N ALA A 22 -0.41 -3.48 -8.58
CA ALA A 22 -1.26 -3.18 -7.44
C ALA A 22 -2.27 -2.07 -7.74
N THR A 23 -3.39 -2.09 -7.03
CA THR A 23 -4.40 -1.02 -6.95
C THR A 23 -5.08 -1.06 -5.58
N SER A 24 -5.94 -0.08 -5.29
CA SER A 24 -6.86 -0.12 -4.14
C SER A 24 -8.31 0.14 -4.54
N ALA A 25 -9.24 -0.38 -3.74
CA ALA A 25 -10.66 -0.39 -4.07
C ALA A 25 -11.22 1.02 -4.31
N PHE A 26 -11.07 1.93 -3.34
CA PHE A 26 -11.64 3.28 -3.45
C PHE A 26 -11.05 4.06 -4.64
N GLN A 27 -9.76 3.84 -4.94
CA GLN A 27 -9.05 4.59 -5.99
C GLN A 27 -9.47 4.20 -7.40
N ILE A 28 -9.99 2.97 -7.61
CA ILE A 28 -10.30 2.48 -8.96
C ILE A 28 -11.72 2.00 -9.19
N GLU A 29 -12.41 1.48 -8.16
CA GLU A 29 -13.65 0.73 -8.37
C GLU A 29 -14.78 1.57 -8.94
N GLY A 30 -15.04 2.75 -8.40
CA GLY A 30 -16.29 3.44 -8.67
C GLY A 30 -17.48 2.62 -8.18
N GLY A 31 -18.65 2.73 -8.86
CA GLY A 31 -19.85 2.02 -8.44
C GLY A 31 -20.15 2.26 -6.96
N TRP A 32 -20.07 3.53 -6.56
CA TRP A 32 -20.05 3.97 -5.16
C TRP A 32 -21.35 3.64 -4.41
N ASP A 33 -22.47 3.51 -5.12
CA ASP A 33 -23.80 3.15 -4.60
C ASP A 33 -24.33 1.84 -5.20
N ALA A 34 -23.50 1.12 -5.99
CA ALA A 34 -23.92 -0.09 -6.69
C ALA A 34 -24.09 -1.27 -5.73
N ASP A 35 -25.11 -2.08 -5.98
CA ASP A 35 -25.36 -3.38 -5.32
C ASP A 35 -25.37 -3.29 -3.78
N GLY A 36 -25.84 -2.16 -3.22
CA GLY A 36 -25.98 -1.97 -1.78
C GLY A 36 -24.67 -1.65 -1.04
N LYS A 37 -23.64 -1.17 -1.73
CA LYS A 37 -22.44 -0.61 -1.09
C LYS A 37 -22.86 0.56 -0.17
N GLY A 38 -22.37 0.56 1.06
CA GLY A 38 -22.47 1.70 1.97
C GLY A 38 -21.40 2.76 1.69
N PRO A 39 -21.57 3.98 2.21
CA PRO A 39 -20.55 5.01 2.12
C PRO A 39 -19.33 4.67 2.98
N SER A 40 -18.15 5.03 2.50
CA SER A 40 -16.90 5.05 3.26
C SER A 40 -16.58 6.46 3.75
N ILE A 41 -15.60 6.57 4.65
CA ILE A 41 -15.09 7.88 5.10
C ILE A 41 -14.56 8.74 3.95
N TRP A 42 -14.07 8.13 2.86
CA TRP A 42 -13.62 8.86 1.68
C TRP A 42 -14.78 9.39 0.84
N ASP A 43 -15.90 8.64 0.74
CA ASP A 43 -17.12 9.15 0.10
C ASP A 43 -17.59 10.42 0.83
N SER A 44 -17.61 10.41 2.18
CA SER A 44 -17.99 11.55 3.00
C SER A 44 -16.98 12.70 2.93
N PHE A 45 -15.68 12.41 2.95
CA PHE A 45 -14.62 13.40 2.89
C PHE A 45 -14.62 14.20 1.59
N CYS A 46 -14.93 13.55 0.47
CA CYS A 46 -15.04 14.18 -0.85
C CYS A 46 -16.27 15.08 -1.02
N LEU A 47 -17.26 15.04 -0.08
CA LEU A 47 -18.41 15.95 -0.13
C LEU A 47 -17.98 17.41 0.03
N ASP A 48 -16.97 17.67 0.84
CA ASP A 48 -16.29 18.97 0.84
C ASP A 48 -15.20 18.95 -0.24
N ARG A 49 -15.50 19.60 -1.36
CA ARG A 49 -14.59 19.69 -2.49
C ARG A 49 -13.25 20.34 -2.19
N ALA A 50 -13.15 21.12 -1.10
CA ALA A 50 -11.89 21.73 -0.69
C ALA A 50 -10.88 20.72 -0.11
N ASN A 51 -11.35 19.55 0.30
CA ASN A 51 -10.50 18.47 0.79
C ASN A 51 -9.68 17.80 -0.33
N ILE A 52 -10.11 17.93 -1.59
CA ILE A 52 -9.47 17.35 -2.76
C ILE A 52 -8.93 18.47 -3.65
N LYS A 53 -7.64 18.44 -3.96
CA LYS A 53 -6.94 19.57 -4.64
C LYS A 53 -7.53 19.97 -5.98
N ASP A 54 -8.08 19.00 -6.73
CA ASP A 54 -8.76 19.27 -8.01
C ASP A 54 -10.29 19.27 -7.89
N GLY A 55 -10.83 19.14 -6.68
CA GLY A 55 -12.26 19.13 -6.40
C GLY A 55 -13.01 17.89 -6.91
N SER A 56 -12.31 16.83 -7.29
CA SER A 56 -12.89 15.57 -7.77
C SER A 56 -13.35 14.66 -6.60
N ASP A 57 -13.91 13.49 -6.94
CA ASP A 57 -14.32 12.45 -6.01
C ASP A 57 -14.10 11.05 -6.61
N GLY A 58 -14.27 10.02 -5.77
CA GLY A 58 -14.08 8.62 -6.15
C GLY A 58 -15.33 7.92 -6.69
N THR A 59 -16.43 8.64 -6.97
CA THR A 59 -17.73 8.02 -7.32
C THR A 59 -17.69 7.18 -8.59
N VAL A 60 -16.91 7.59 -9.58
CA VAL A 60 -16.65 6.84 -10.82
C VAL A 60 -15.26 6.22 -10.82
N ALA A 61 -14.27 6.95 -10.34
CA ALA A 61 -12.87 6.55 -10.35
C ALA A 61 -12.42 6.03 -11.73
N CYS A 62 -11.98 4.77 -11.79
CA CYS A 62 -11.67 4.09 -13.05
C CYS A 62 -12.78 3.14 -13.52
N ASP A 63 -13.94 3.20 -12.89
CA ASP A 63 -15.09 2.31 -13.20
C ASP A 63 -14.73 0.82 -13.23
N HIS A 64 -13.73 0.41 -12.43
CA HIS A 64 -13.26 -0.97 -12.38
C HIS A 64 -14.37 -1.94 -11.96
N TYR A 65 -15.32 -1.49 -11.14
CA TYR A 65 -16.47 -2.28 -10.72
C TYR A 65 -17.24 -2.87 -11.93
N HIS A 66 -17.40 -2.10 -13.00
CA HIS A 66 -18.05 -2.56 -14.23
C HIS A 66 -17.05 -3.13 -15.26
N ARG A 67 -15.79 -2.64 -15.24
CA ARG A 67 -14.75 -2.94 -16.25
C ARG A 67 -13.69 -3.93 -15.80
N TYR A 68 -13.86 -4.60 -14.66
CA TYR A 68 -12.83 -5.50 -14.11
C TYR A 68 -12.34 -6.56 -15.10
N ARG A 69 -13.21 -7.04 -16.02
CA ARG A 69 -12.79 -8.01 -17.06
C ARG A 69 -11.83 -7.41 -18.08
N GLU A 70 -12.04 -6.16 -18.46
CA GLU A 70 -11.13 -5.41 -19.34
C GLU A 70 -9.78 -5.23 -18.63
N ASP A 71 -9.80 -4.77 -17.38
CA ASP A 71 -8.58 -4.51 -16.61
C ASP A 71 -7.80 -5.79 -16.32
N VAL A 72 -8.47 -6.90 -16.00
CA VAL A 72 -7.82 -8.23 -15.86
C VAL A 72 -7.29 -8.73 -17.21
N GLY A 73 -7.97 -8.41 -18.32
CA GLY A 73 -7.46 -8.65 -19.67
C GLY A 73 -6.14 -7.92 -19.97
N ILE A 74 -6.03 -6.68 -19.52
CA ILE A 74 -4.79 -5.89 -19.61
C ILE A 74 -3.69 -6.55 -18.77
N MET A 75 -3.95 -6.92 -17.51
CA MET A 75 -2.98 -7.61 -16.65
C MET A 75 -2.45 -8.89 -17.31
N ALA A 76 -3.34 -9.69 -17.90
CA ALA A 76 -2.94 -10.89 -18.62
C ALA A 76 -2.07 -10.58 -19.84
N SER A 77 -2.36 -9.50 -20.57
CA SER A 77 -1.55 -9.06 -21.71
C SER A 77 -0.15 -8.57 -21.31
N LEU A 78 -0.01 -8.09 -20.06
CA LEU A 78 1.27 -7.71 -19.47
C LEU A 78 2.09 -8.92 -18.98
N GLY A 79 1.44 -10.08 -18.82
CA GLY A 79 2.10 -11.31 -18.35
C GLY A 79 2.46 -11.28 -16.87
N VAL A 80 1.75 -10.50 -16.05
CA VAL A 80 1.98 -10.47 -14.61
C VAL A 80 1.55 -11.76 -13.93
N ASP A 81 2.27 -12.16 -12.88
CA ASP A 81 1.98 -13.38 -12.10
C ASP A 81 0.86 -13.17 -11.07
N ALA A 82 0.74 -11.93 -10.59
CA ALA A 82 -0.15 -11.61 -9.48
C ALA A 82 -0.74 -10.22 -9.58
N TYR A 83 -1.91 -10.07 -8.98
CA TYR A 83 -2.59 -8.79 -8.80
C TYR A 83 -2.87 -8.56 -7.32
N ARG A 84 -2.37 -7.44 -6.79
CA ARG A 84 -2.68 -6.96 -5.44
C ARG A 84 -3.79 -5.93 -5.51
N PHE A 85 -4.88 -6.16 -4.77
CA PHE A 85 -6.02 -5.26 -4.68
C PHE A 85 -6.61 -5.26 -3.28
N SER A 86 -7.38 -4.25 -2.93
CA SER A 86 -8.10 -4.24 -1.66
C SER A 86 -9.57 -4.58 -1.83
N ILE A 87 -10.18 -5.05 -0.75
CA ILE A 87 -11.64 -5.24 -0.65
C ILE A 87 -12.21 -4.01 0.05
N ALA A 88 -13.14 -3.31 -0.58
CA ALA A 88 -13.89 -2.24 0.06
C ALA A 88 -14.80 -2.82 1.15
N TRP A 89 -14.47 -2.54 2.43
CA TRP A 89 -15.24 -3.07 3.56
C TRP A 89 -16.70 -2.65 3.48
N ALA A 90 -16.98 -1.37 3.15
CA ALA A 90 -18.33 -0.85 2.97
C ALA A 90 -19.11 -1.50 1.80
N ARG A 91 -18.43 -2.18 0.85
CA ARG A 91 -19.11 -2.93 -0.22
C ARG A 91 -19.61 -4.29 0.27
N VAL A 92 -18.86 -4.95 1.14
CA VAL A 92 -19.21 -6.29 1.65
C VAL A 92 -19.95 -6.25 2.98
N GLN A 93 -19.86 -5.13 3.72
CA GLN A 93 -20.60 -4.86 4.94
C GLN A 93 -20.87 -3.34 5.04
N PRO A 94 -22.02 -2.86 4.55
CA PRO A 94 -22.28 -1.44 4.29
C PRO A 94 -21.99 -0.48 5.45
N ASP A 95 -22.38 -0.86 6.67
CA ASP A 95 -22.16 -0.06 7.89
C ASP A 95 -20.93 -0.52 8.68
N GLY A 96 -20.16 -1.52 8.18
CA GLY A 96 -19.05 -2.14 8.90
C GLY A 96 -19.49 -3.00 10.09
N LYS A 97 -20.78 -3.18 10.27
CA LYS A 97 -21.46 -4.00 11.30
C LYS A 97 -22.80 -4.52 10.77
N GLY A 98 -23.38 -5.50 11.44
CA GLY A 98 -24.66 -6.07 11.03
C GLY A 98 -24.53 -7.04 9.87
N ALA A 99 -25.50 -7.01 8.95
CA ALA A 99 -25.61 -7.98 7.86
C ALA A 99 -24.48 -7.82 6.81
N TRP A 100 -24.07 -8.96 6.26
CA TRP A 100 -23.18 -9.00 5.11
C TRP A 100 -23.93 -8.68 3.82
N ASN A 101 -23.26 -7.97 2.90
CA ASN A 101 -23.78 -7.70 1.57
C ASN A 101 -23.32 -8.80 0.59
N GLU A 102 -24.20 -9.74 0.28
CA GLU A 102 -23.89 -10.85 -0.62
C GLU A 102 -23.57 -10.39 -2.05
N ALA A 103 -24.18 -9.31 -2.53
CA ALA A 103 -23.90 -8.76 -3.85
C ALA A 103 -22.46 -8.18 -3.92
N GLY A 104 -22.00 -7.54 -2.84
CA GLY A 104 -20.64 -7.07 -2.72
C GLY A 104 -19.63 -8.23 -2.73
N PHE A 105 -19.87 -9.28 -1.96
CA PHE A 105 -19.04 -10.50 -2.02
C PHE A 105 -19.06 -11.16 -3.40
N ALA A 106 -20.21 -11.19 -4.06
CA ALA A 106 -20.33 -11.77 -5.40
C ALA A 106 -19.48 -11.01 -6.44
N PHE A 107 -19.32 -9.68 -6.30
CA PHE A 107 -18.42 -8.91 -7.16
C PHE A 107 -16.96 -9.40 -7.03
N TYR A 108 -16.44 -9.49 -5.81
CA TYR A 108 -15.07 -10.00 -5.59
C TYR A 108 -14.94 -11.47 -5.98
N GLY A 109 -15.99 -12.26 -5.79
CA GLY A 109 -16.06 -13.64 -6.30
C GLY A 109 -15.83 -13.71 -7.81
N ARG A 110 -16.53 -12.87 -8.59
CA ARG A 110 -16.37 -12.78 -10.05
C ARG A 110 -14.98 -12.26 -10.46
N LEU A 111 -14.43 -11.30 -9.72
CA LEU A 111 -13.05 -10.82 -9.96
C LEU A 111 -12.04 -11.95 -9.77
N LEU A 112 -12.16 -12.71 -8.68
CA LEU A 112 -11.29 -13.86 -8.41
C LEU A 112 -11.44 -14.98 -9.47
N ASP A 113 -12.66 -15.22 -10.00
CA ASP A 113 -12.88 -16.16 -11.10
C ASP A 113 -12.16 -15.71 -12.37
N GLU A 114 -12.23 -14.40 -12.70
CA GLU A 114 -11.58 -13.83 -13.88
C GLU A 114 -10.04 -13.88 -13.77
N LEU A 115 -9.47 -13.60 -12.59
CA LEU A 115 -8.05 -13.71 -12.31
C LEU A 115 -7.57 -15.17 -12.45
N ALA A 116 -8.29 -16.10 -11.83
CA ALA A 116 -7.98 -17.53 -11.89
C ALA A 116 -8.02 -18.07 -13.33
N ALA A 117 -9.02 -17.65 -14.13
CA ALA A 117 -9.14 -18.04 -15.53
C ALA A 117 -7.93 -17.59 -16.40
N ARG A 118 -7.17 -16.61 -15.93
CA ARG A 118 -5.96 -16.09 -16.60
C ARG A 118 -4.66 -16.46 -15.89
N ASN A 119 -4.71 -17.34 -14.87
CA ASN A 119 -3.58 -17.75 -14.05
C ASN A 119 -2.88 -16.59 -13.31
N ILE A 120 -3.64 -15.55 -12.93
CA ILE A 120 -3.15 -14.42 -12.14
C ILE A 120 -3.50 -14.68 -10.67
N ARG A 121 -2.49 -14.75 -9.80
CA ARG A 121 -2.67 -14.98 -8.38
C ARG A 121 -3.20 -13.72 -7.69
N ALA A 122 -4.13 -13.87 -6.78
CA ALA A 122 -4.71 -12.76 -6.04
C ALA A 122 -3.97 -12.53 -4.72
N HIS A 123 -3.53 -11.30 -4.47
CA HIS A 123 -3.05 -10.80 -3.19
C HIS A 123 -4.04 -9.76 -2.67
N VAL A 124 -4.72 -10.06 -1.58
CA VAL A 124 -5.82 -9.24 -1.06
C VAL A 124 -5.33 -8.38 0.11
N THR A 125 -5.72 -7.11 0.12
CA THR A 125 -5.60 -6.22 1.26
C THR A 125 -7.00 -5.99 1.85
N LEU A 126 -7.17 -6.19 3.16
CA LEU A 126 -8.47 -6.05 3.80
C LEU A 126 -8.85 -4.58 4.01
N TYR A 127 -7.89 -3.73 4.33
CA TYR A 127 -8.13 -2.31 4.60
C TYR A 127 -7.12 -1.42 3.89
N HIS A 128 -7.62 -0.58 2.98
CA HIS A 128 -6.85 0.42 2.26
C HIS A 128 -7.53 1.78 2.38
N TRP A 129 -7.77 2.19 3.64
CA TRP A 129 -8.15 3.52 4.13
C TRP A 129 -9.65 3.87 4.00
N ASP A 130 -10.45 3.01 3.44
CA ASP A 130 -11.88 3.20 3.15
C ASP A 130 -12.80 2.60 4.23
N LEU A 131 -12.65 3.10 5.49
CA LEU A 131 -13.48 2.68 6.61
C LEU A 131 -14.97 2.94 6.31
N PRO A 132 -15.89 1.98 6.57
CA PRO A 132 -17.33 2.25 6.49
C PRO A 132 -17.73 3.46 7.34
N GLN A 133 -18.53 4.37 6.78
CA GLN A 133 -18.94 5.60 7.48
C GLN A 133 -19.68 5.30 8.77
N GLY A 134 -20.48 4.23 8.84
CA GLY A 134 -21.18 3.84 10.06
C GLY A 134 -20.25 3.50 11.23
N LEU A 135 -19.03 3.00 10.96
CA LEU A 135 -18.02 2.81 12.01
C LEU A 135 -17.37 4.15 12.41
N GLN A 136 -17.19 5.06 11.44
CA GLN A 136 -16.65 6.40 11.74
C GLN A 136 -17.62 7.20 12.61
N ASP A 137 -18.92 7.08 12.38
CA ASP A 137 -19.97 7.73 13.18
C ASP A 137 -19.99 7.19 14.63
N ASP A 138 -19.56 5.95 14.83
CA ASP A 138 -19.36 5.33 16.15
C ASP A 138 -17.97 5.67 16.77
N GLY A 139 -17.18 6.57 16.17
CA GLY A 139 -15.86 7.01 16.65
C GLY A 139 -14.65 6.48 15.85
N GLY A 140 -14.87 5.74 14.76
CA GLY A 140 -13.85 5.28 13.83
C GLY A 140 -12.75 4.45 14.48
N TRP A 141 -11.51 4.59 14.02
CA TRP A 141 -10.37 3.89 14.60
C TRP A 141 -9.98 4.37 16.02
N LEU A 142 -10.51 5.52 16.47
CA LEU A 142 -10.33 5.95 17.86
C LEU A 142 -11.17 5.09 18.82
N ASN A 143 -12.29 4.56 18.35
CA ASN A 143 -13.07 3.58 19.10
C ASN A 143 -12.41 2.19 19.02
N ARG A 144 -12.00 1.66 20.16
CA ARG A 144 -11.35 0.35 20.25
C ARG A 144 -12.22 -0.78 19.68
N ASP A 145 -13.56 -0.68 19.75
CA ASP A 145 -14.47 -1.70 19.23
C ASP A 145 -14.33 -1.89 17.71
N THR A 146 -13.88 -0.87 16.98
CA THR A 146 -13.59 -0.97 15.54
C THR A 146 -12.55 -2.06 15.26
N ALA A 147 -11.58 -2.27 16.16
CA ALA A 147 -10.59 -3.35 16.01
C ALA A 147 -11.23 -4.75 16.05
N TYR A 148 -12.24 -4.97 16.86
CA TYR A 148 -12.99 -6.22 16.94
C TYR A 148 -13.92 -6.40 15.71
N ARG A 149 -14.57 -5.33 15.25
CA ARG A 149 -15.35 -5.35 14.01
C ARG A 149 -14.48 -5.69 12.79
N PHE A 150 -13.26 -5.17 12.77
CA PHE A 150 -12.30 -5.52 11.73
C PHE A 150 -11.91 -7.00 11.76
N ALA A 151 -11.75 -7.59 12.93
CA ALA A 151 -11.47 -9.02 13.06
C ALA A 151 -12.64 -9.89 12.55
N ASP A 152 -13.90 -9.49 12.81
CA ASP A 152 -15.08 -10.17 12.27
C ASP A 152 -15.11 -10.09 10.73
N TYR A 153 -14.85 -8.92 10.17
CA TYR A 153 -14.72 -8.71 8.73
C TYR A 153 -13.60 -9.58 8.13
N ALA A 154 -12.42 -9.57 8.75
CA ALA A 154 -11.28 -10.37 8.31
C ALA A 154 -11.61 -11.89 8.32
N ARG A 155 -12.28 -12.37 9.37
CA ARG A 155 -12.75 -13.77 9.46
C ARG A 155 -13.67 -14.12 8.30
N GLU A 156 -14.64 -13.26 8.00
CA GLU A 156 -15.61 -13.53 6.94
C GLU A 156 -14.96 -13.52 5.55
N VAL A 157 -14.06 -12.59 5.28
CA VAL A 157 -13.29 -12.58 4.01
C VAL A 157 -12.43 -13.86 3.90
N ALA A 158 -11.72 -14.24 4.96
CA ALA A 158 -10.90 -15.45 4.96
C ALA A 158 -11.73 -16.72 4.78
N ARG A 159 -12.90 -16.80 5.41
CA ARG A 159 -13.84 -17.92 5.26
C ARG A 159 -14.33 -18.06 3.82
N ARG A 160 -14.60 -16.96 3.12
CA ARG A 160 -15.12 -16.97 1.74
C ARG A 160 -14.04 -17.12 0.69
N PHE A 161 -12.91 -16.46 0.88
CA PHE A 161 -11.89 -16.29 -0.16
C PHE A 161 -10.51 -16.85 0.20
N GLY A 162 -10.25 -17.20 1.45
CA GLY A 162 -8.92 -17.58 1.93
C GLY A 162 -8.31 -18.81 1.25
N ASN A 163 -9.10 -19.65 0.57
CA ASN A 163 -8.63 -20.78 -0.24
C ASN A 163 -8.56 -20.45 -1.74
N ARG A 164 -8.86 -19.22 -2.12
CA ARG A 164 -8.88 -18.74 -3.52
C ARG A 164 -7.83 -17.68 -3.79
N VAL A 165 -7.15 -17.22 -2.75
CA VAL A 165 -6.14 -16.15 -2.83
C VAL A 165 -4.80 -16.65 -2.31
N GLU A 166 -3.71 -16.12 -2.85
CA GLU A 166 -2.34 -16.47 -2.43
C GLU A 166 -2.00 -15.87 -1.06
N ALA A 167 -2.42 -14.61 -0.83
CA ALA A 167 -2.09 -13.88 0.37
C ALA A 167 -3.20 -12.91 0.79
N ILE A 168 -3.31 -12.66 2.09
CA ILE A 168 -4.18 -11.64 2.69
C ILE A 168 -3.35 -10.76 3.61
N ALA A 169 -3.29 -9.46 3.32
CA ALA A 169 -2.76 -8.45 4.21
C ALA A 169 -3.89 -7.80 5.01
N THR A 170 -3.67 -7.56 6.28
CA THR A 170 -4.66 -6.89 7.14
C THR A 170 -4.83 -5.44 6.76
N HIS A 171 -3.77 -4.65 6.86
CA HIS A 171 -3.74 -3.22 6.56
C HIS A 171 -2.78 -2.89 5.45
N ASN A 172 -3.13 -1.85 4.68
CA ASN A 172 -2.16 -1.07 3.93
C ASN A 172 -1.81 0.18 4.72
N GLU A 173 -0.52 0.34 5.01
CA GLU A 173 0.05 1.58 5.56
C GLU A 173 -0.72 2.18 6.74
N PRO A 174 -0.78 1.49 7.89
CA PRO A 174 -1.48 2.02 9.06
C PRO A 174 -0.92 3.38 9.51
N TRP A 175 0.32 3.70 9.15
CA TRP A 175 0.90 5.03 9.36
C TRP A 175 0.09 6.12 8.63
N CYS A 176 -0.28 5.91 7.38
CA CYS A 176 -1.08 6.86 6.61
C CYS A 176 -2.46 7.07 7.22
N THR A 177 -3.15 5.98 7.59
CA THR A 177 -4.44 6.08 8.30
C THR A 177 -4.31 6.93 9.56
N ALA A 178 -3.31 6.64 10.41
CA ALA A 178 -3.15 7.34 11.68
C ALA A 178 -2.69 8.79 11.49
N ASN A 179 -1.62 9.03 10.72
CA ASN A 179 -0.99 10.35 10.67
C ASN A 179 -1.67 11.29 9.68
N LEU A 180 -2.06 10.80 8.48
CA LEU A 180 -2.69 11.66 7.48
C LEU A 180 -4.20 11.80 7.72
N GLY A 181 -4.85 10.78 8.27
CA GLY A 181 -6.28 10.80 8.57
C GLY A 181 -6.63 11.45 9.90
N TYR A 182 -5.85 11.16 10.95
CA TYR A 182 -6.15 11.65 12.31
C TYR A 182 -5.13 12.67 12.84
N GLY A 183 -3.91 12.74 12.28
CA GLY A 183 -2.87 13.62 12.79
C GLY A 183 -2.85 15.01 12.17
N ASN A 184 -3.13 15.14 10.87
CA ASN A 184 -2.97 16.40 10.12
C ASN A 184 -4.11 16.72 9.16
N ALA A 185 -5.20 15.96 9.16
CA ALA A 185 -6.41 16.17 8.36
C ALA A 185 -6.19 16.16 6.83
N GLN A 186 -5.08 15.64 6.34
CA GLN A 186 -4.83 15.58 4.89
C GLN A 186 -5.68 14.53 4.19
N PHE A 187 -6.06 13.47 4.92
CA PHE A 187 -6.86 12.35 4.43
C PHE A 187 -8.13 12.19 5.27
N ALA A 188 -9.09 11.42 4.74
CA ALA A 188 -10.24 11.00 5.52
C ALA A 188 -9.81 10.28 6.82
N PRO A 189 -10.50 10.49 7.94
CA PRO A 189 -11.71 11.28 8.14
C PRO A 189 -11.49 12.79 8.38
N GLY A 190 -10.29 13.32 8.22
CA GLY A 190 -10.03 14.77 8.32
C GLY A 190 -9.84 15.29 9.74
N VAL A 191 -9.27 14.48 10.64
CA VAL A 191 -8.96 14.87 12.01
C VAL A 191 -7.54 15.43 12.09
N ALA A 192 -7.35 16.50 12.89
CA ALA A 192 -6.05 17.12 13.14
C ALA A 192 -5.72 17.10 14.63
N ASP A 193 -5.41 15.92 15.16
CA ASP A 193 -5.09 15.71 16.58
C ASP A 193 -4.01 14.64 16.73
N LEU A 194 -2.80 15.05 17.14
CA LEU A 194 -1.65 14.16 17.30
C LEU A 194 -1.92 13.05 18.33
N LYS A 195 -2.61 13.36 19.44
CA LYS A 195 -2.90 12.36 20.47
C LYS A 195 -3.84 11.28 19.95
N GLN A 196 -4.88 11.68 19.22
CA GLN A 196 -5.78 10.73 18.56
C GLN A 196 -5.05 9.89 17.50
N SER A 197 -4.20 10.51 16.69
CA SER A 197 -3.37 9.81 15.70
C SER A 197 -2.55 8.68 16.32
N ILE A 198 -1.88 8.96 17.44
CA ILE A 198 -1.04 7.97 18.14
C ILE A 198 -1.90 6.85 18.75
N GLN A 199 -3.07 7.17 19.32
CA GLN A 199 -4.00 6.16 19.81
C GLN A 199 -4.57 5.30 18.68
N VAL A 200 -4.91 5.91 17.55
CA VAL A 200 -5.38 5.22 16.34
C VAL A 200 -4.33 4.25 15.82
N SER A 201 -3.05 4.65 15.81
CA SER A 201 -1.98 3.73 15.37
C SER A 201 -1.92 2.46 16.23
N HIS A 202 -2.19 2.59 17.55
CA HIS A 202 -2.28 1.44 18.46
C HIS A 202 -3.49 0.56 18.15
N HIS A 203 -4.67 1.14 17.94
CA HIS A 203 -5.87 0.37 17.60
C HIS A 203 -5.78 -0.32 16.23
N LEU A 204 -5.09 0.27 15.26
CA LEU A 204 -4.80 -0.38 13.98
C LEU A 204 -3.90 -1.61 14.17
N LEU A 205 -2.84 -1.51 15.00
CA LEU A 205 -1.99 -2.65 15.33
C LEU A 205 -2.75 -3.72 16.11
N LEU A 206 -3.60 -3.32 17.07
CA LEU A 206 -4.47 -4.24 17.80
C LEU A 206 -5.41 -4.99 16.83
N SER A 207 -6.03 -4.27 15.90
CA SER A 207 -6.92 -4.84 14.90
C SER A 207 -6.20 -5.81 13.96
N HIS A 208 -4.93 -5.52 13.63
CA HIS A 208 -4.08 -6.47 12.90
C HIS A 208 -3.96 -7.81 13.64
N GLY A 209 -3.56 -7.78 14.92
CA GLY A 209 -3.39 -9.01 15.69
C GLY A 209 -4.68 -9.80 15.87
N LEU A 210 -5.80 -9.12 16.14
CA LEU A 210 -7.13 -9.74 16.23
C LEU A 210 -7.54 -10.37 14.90
N ALA A 211 -7.32 -9.67 13.77
CA ALA A 211 -7.63 -10.18 12.44
C ALA A 211 -6.77 -11.40 12.07
N MET A 212 -5.46 -11.37 12.40
CA MET A 212 -4.57 -12.52 12.18
C MET A 212 -5.08 -13.79 12.90
N THR A 213 -5.49 -13.67 14.15
CA THR A 213 -6.09 -14.76 14.91
C THR A 213 -7.39 -15.23 14.27
N ALA A 214 -8.28 -14.29 13.98
CA ALA A 214 -9.60 -14.57 13.39
C ALA A 214 -9.52 -15.29 12.03
N MET A 215 -8.57 -14.88 11.18
CA MET A 215 -8.35 -15.52 9.87
C MET A 215 -7.76 -16.93 10.02
N ARG A 216 -6.81 -17.14 10.93
CA ARG A 216 -6.22 -18.46 11.19
C ARG A 216 -7.23 -19.48 11.71
N GLU A 217 -8.15 -19.03 12.56
CA GLU A 217 -9.26 -19.87 13.05
C GLU A 217 -10.15 -20.43 11.93
N THR A 218 -10.20 -19.79 10.76
CA THR A 218 -10.93 -20.31 9.61
C THR A 218 -10.27 -21.50 8.92
N GLY A 219 -8.98 -21.74 9.19
CA GLY A 219 -8.18 -22.73 8.49
C GLY A 219 -7.87 -22.38 7.03
N CYS A 220 -7.92 -21.09 6.65
CA CYS A 220 -7.63 -20.67 5.27
C CYS A 220 -6.18 -20.98 4.88
N ALA A 221 -5.97 -21.26 3.60
CA ALA A 221 -4.66 -21.60 3.04
C ALA A 221 -3.79 -20.37 2.66
N ALA A 222 -4.41 -19.17 2.60
CA ALA A 222 -3.71 -17.94 2.25
C ALA A 222 -2.58 -17.63 3.24
N LYS A 223 -1.47 -17.09 2.73
CA LYS A 223 -0.44 -16.46 3.56
C LYS A 223 -1.00 -15.19 4.19
N LEU A 224 -0.76 -14.98 5.47
CA LEU A 224 -1.30 -13.85 6.22
C LEU A 224 -0.20 -12.87 6.63
N GLY A 225 -0.43 -11.57 6.41
CA GLY A 225 0.57 -10.55 6.70
C GLY A 225 -0.01 -9.15 6.89
N ILE A 226 0.88 -8.18 6.81
CA ILE A 226 0.58 -6.74 6.87
C ILE A 226 1.44 -6.00 5.85
N VAL A 227 0.96 -4.87 5.35
CA VAL A 227 1.72 -3.99 4.46
C VAL A 227 2.04 -2.68 5.18
N LEU A 228 3.31 -2.35 5.26
CA LEU A 228 3.80 -1.14 5.89
C LEU A 228 4.50 -0.25 4.86
N ASN A 229 4.19 1.06 4.89
CA ASN A 229 5.01 2.05 4.23
C ASN A 229 6.26 2.29 5.07
N GLN A 230 7.42 2.18 4.45
CA GLN A 230 8.69 2.22 5.16
C GLN A 230 9.72 3.03 4.39
N TRP A 231 10.58 3.73 5.12
CA TRP A 231 11.66 4.52 4.57
C TRP A 231 12.85 4.59 5.53
N THR A 232 14.02 4.87 4.98
CA THR A 232 15.19 5.29 5.74
C THR A 232 15.05 6.76 6.13
N ALA A 233 15.74 7.16 7.19
CA ALA A 233 15.81 8.55 7.62
C ALA A 233 17.28 8.97 7.70
N ASP A 234 17.66 9.94 6.88
CA ASP A 234 19.03 10.40 6.77
C ASP A 234 19.20 11.81 7.33
N PRO A 235 20.26 12.07 8.12
CA PRO A 235 20.56 13.40 8.60
C PRO A 235 21.07 14.29 7.47
N ALA A 236 20.56 15.53 7.38
CA ALA A 236 20.96 16.49 6.35
C ALA A 236 22.42 16.89 6.46
N THR A 237 22.95 16.87 7.68
CA THR A 237 24.35 17.14 7.97
C THR A 237 24.91 16.15 8.99
N GLY A 238 26.23 16.21 9.25
CA GLY A 238 26.85 15.43 10.32
C GLY A 238 26.61 15.98 11.74
N SER A 239 25.71 16.96 11.93
CA SER A 239 25.43 17.54 13.26
C SER A 239 24.76 16.52 14.19
N PRO A 240 24.95 16.63 15.51
CA PRO A 240 24.23 15.79 16.48
C PRO A 240 22.71 15.97 16.40
N GLU A 241 22.24 17.19 16.11
CA GLU A 241 20.84 17.57 16.02
C GLU A 241 20.15 16.88 14.84
N ASP A 242 20.77 16.91 13.64
CA ASP A 242 20.23 16.25 12.45
C ASP A 242 20.22 14.73 12.61
N ARG A 243 21.26 14.15 13.25
CA ARG A 243 21.28 12.71 13.54
C ARG A 243 20.17 12.31 14.53
N ALA A 244 19.97 13.10 15.58
CA ALA A 244 18.90 12.84 16.54
C ALA A 244 17.51 12.93 15.88
N LEU A 245 17.31 13.86 14.95
CA LEU A 245 16.08 13.94 14.17
C LEU A 245 15.88 12.71 13.27
N ALA A 246 16.93 12.26 12.58
CA ALA A 246 16.85 11.07 11.73
C ALA A 246 16.55 9.80 12.54
N GLU A 247 17.21 9.62 13.68
CA GLU A 247 16.94 8.51 14.60
C GLU A 247 15.49 8.55 15.11
N PHE A 248 14.99 9.72 15.49
CA PHE A 248 13.60 9.87 15.95
C PHE A 248 12.61 9.64 14.80
N GLU A 249 12.89 10.13 13.60
CA GLU A 249 12.05 9.90 12.42
C GLU A 249 11.91 8.41 12.11
N TYR A 250 13.00 7.67 12.08
CA TYR A 250 12.99 6.22 11.88
C TYR A 250 12.23 5.48 13.01
N ALA A 251 12.43 5.92 14.26
CA ALA A 251 11.73 5.33 15.41
C ALA A 251 10.21 5.55 15.37
N ARG A 252 9.75 6.78 15.01
CA ARG A 252 8.33 7.11 15.01
C ARG A 252 7.57 6.67 13.76
N SER A 253 8.28 6.37 12.67
CA SER A 253 7.68 5.90 11.43
C SER A 253 7.82 4.38 11.28
N THR A 254 9.02 3.89 11.01
CA THR A 254 9.27 2.47 10.71
C THR A 254 9.19 1.59 11.96
N GLN A 255 9.97 1.90 13.01
CA GLN A 255 9.99 1.03 14.22
C GLN A 255 8.67 1.07 14.99
N TRP A 256 7.91 2.18 14.91
CA TRP A 256 6.62 2.32 15.59
C TRP A 256 5.61 1.23 15.20
N PHE A 257 5.65 0.77 13.96
CA PHE A 257 4.78 -0.31 13.47
C PHE A 257 5.48 -1.68 13.47
N MET A 258 6.80 -1.72 13.36
CA MET A 258 7.56 -2.98 13.37
C MET A 258 7.74 -3.54 14.77
N ASP A 259 8.18 -2.72 15.73
CA ASP A 259 8.51 -3.21 17.08
C ASP A 259 7.32 -3.86 17.80
N PRO A 260 6.08 -3.34 17.76
CA PRO A 260 4.94 -4.01 18.35
C PRO A 260 4.68 -5.40 17.77
N ILE A 261 4.82 -5.57 16.47
CA ILE A 261 4.59 -6.85 15.76
C ILE A 261 5.70 -7.86 16.09
N PHE A 262 6.97 -7.43 16.10
CA PHE A 262 8.11 -8.34 16.23
C PHE A 262 8.66 -8.44 17.66
N LYS A 263 8.62 -7.32 18.42
CA LYS A 263 9.23 -7.23 19.76
C LYS A 263 8.21 -7.11 20.88
N GLY A 264 6.90 -6.90 20.59
CA GLY A 264 5.84 -6.75 21.58
C GLY A 264 6.00 -5.51 22.46
N ARG A 265 6.52 -4.42 21.91
CA ARG A 265 6.68 -3.14 22.61
C ARG A 265 6.85 -2.01 21.61
N TYR A 266 6.60 -0.79 22.01
CA TYR A 266 6.95 0.39 21.25
C TYR A 266 8.44 0.76 21.41
N PRO A 267 9.07 1.41 20.40
CA PRO A 267 10.42 1.95 20.50
C PRO A 267 10.46 3.08 21.55
N GLU A 268 11.37 2.96 22.53
CA GLU A 268 11.46 3.92 23.65
C GLU A 268 11.71 5.35 23.18
N LEU A 269 12.49 5.54 22.12
CA LEU A 269 12.81 6.86 21.60
C LEU A 269 11.52 7.56 21.11
N ALA A 270 10.67 6.84 20.37
CA ALA A 270 9.39 7.36 19.92
C ALA A 270 8.42 7.61 21.09
N LEU A 271 8.33 6.69 22.06
CA LEU A 271 7.49 6.91 23.27
C LEU A 271 7.90 8.15 24.02
N ARG A 272 9.20 8.38 24.24
CA ARG A 272 9.70 9.60 24.88
C ARG A 272 9.35 10.85 24.07
N GLY A 273 9.47 10.79 22.75
CA GLY A 273 9.12 11.90 21.85
C GLY A 273 7.64 12.23 21.86
N HIS A 274 6.77 11.22 21.98
CA HIS A 274 5.31 11.43 22.12
C HIS A 274 4.90 11.95 23.48
N GLY A 275 5.65 11.64 24.54
CA GLY A 275 5.41 12.17 25.89
C GLY A 275 3.99 11.91 26.37
N ALA A 276 3.26 12.96 26.70
CA ALA A 276 1.86 12.87 27.17
C ALA A 276 0.86 12.37 26.10
N ASN A 277 1.26 12.32 24.84
CA ASN A 277 0.44 11.80 23.75
C ASN A 277 0.66 10.29 23.53
N ALA A 278 1.52 9.62 24.31
CA ALA A 278 1.71 8.17 24.21
C ALA A 278 0.36 7.43 24.27
N PRO A 279 0.20 6.32 23.53
CA PRO A 279 -1.08 5.63 23.47
C PRO A 279 -1.41 4.95 24.79
N VAL A 280 -2.69 4.82 25.09
CA VAL A 280 -3.18 3.96 26.15
C VAL A 280 -3.11 2.52 25.67
N VAL A 281 -2.24 1.74 26.27
CA VAL A 281 -2.06 0.30 26.01
C VAL A 281 -2.70 -0.47 27.16
N GLN A 282 -3.59 -1.40 26.87
CA GLN A 282 -4.19 -2.28 27.87
C GLN A 282 -3.35 -3.55 28.07
N ASP A 283 -3.52 -4.17 29.23
CA ASP A 283 -2.88 -5.46 29.51
C ASP A 283 -3.29 -6.50 28.46
N GLY A 284 -2.32 -7.18 27.87
CA GLY A 284 -2.53 -8.19 26.83
C GLY A 284 -2.54 -7.65 25.38
N ASP A 285 -2.50 -6.34 25.16
CA ASP A 285 -2.53 -5.79 23.79
C ASP A 285 -1.34 -6.24 22.95
N PHE A 286 -0.15 -6.25 23.51
CA PHE A 286 1.03 -6.67 22.77
C PHE A 286 1.05 -8.17 22.44
N GLU A 287 0.49 -9.02 23.30
CA GLU A 287 0.29 -10.44 23.04
C GLU A 287 -0.67 -10.67 21.86
N ILE A 288 -1.70 -9.83 21.75
CA ILE A 288 -2.61 -9.83 20.60
C ILE A 288 -1.91 -9.33 19.35
N ILE A 289 -1.21 -8.20 19.41
CA ILE A 289 -0.54 -7.56 18.25
C ILE A 289 0.55 -8.48 17.68
N ARG A 290 1.32 -9.14 18.54
CA ARG A 290 2.50 -9.96 18.20
C ARG A 290 2.14 -11.32 17.59
N GLN A 291 1.14 -11.35 16.71
CA GLN A 291 0.86 -12.59 15.95
C GLN A 291 1.95 -12.82 14.90
N LYS A 292 2.35 -14.07 14.73
CA LYS A 292 3.28 -14.43 13.65
C LYS A 292 2.66 -14.08 12.31
N ILE A 293 3.38 -13.36 11.47
CA ILE A 293 3.01 -13.09 10.09
C ILE A 293 3.77 -14.03 9.13
N ASP A 294 3.15 -14.39 8.01
CA ASP A 294 3.75 -15.28 7.00
C ASP A 294 4.53 -14.50 5.95
N PHE A 295 4.26 -13.20 5.82
CA PHE A 295 5.01 -12.27 4.98
C PHE A 295 4.88 -10.84 5.51
N LEU A 296 5.88 -10.02 5.17
CA LEU A 296 5.83 -8.56 5.31
C LEU A 296 5.70 -7.93 3.93
N GLY A 297 4.68 -7.09 3.72
CA GLY A 297 4.62 -6.17 2.59
C GLY A 297 5.34 -4.87 2.93
N CYS A 298 6.19 -4.42 2.02
CA CYS A 298 6.92 -3.16 2.13
C CYS A 298 6.54 -2.26 0.95
N ASN A 299 5.97 -1.09 1.24
CA ASN A 299 5.77 -0.02 0.28
C ASN A 299 6.94 0.96 0.42
N TYR A 300 7.68 1.18 -0.66
CA TYR A 300 8.84 2.07 -0.68
C TYR A 300 8.72 3.09 -1.81
N TYR A 301 8.87 4.38 -1.47
CA TYR A 301 8.78 5.47 -2.43
C TYR A 301 9.93 6.47 -2.35
N PHE A 302 10.42 6.77 -1.13
CA PHE A 302 11.43 7.80 -0.85
C PHE A 302 12.15 7.54 0.48
N ARG A 303 13.12 8.37 0.81
CA ARG A 303 13.70 8.47 2.15
C ARG A 303 13.23 9.73 2.87
N ALA A 304 13.30 9.76 4.19
CA ALA A 304 13.16 10.98 4.97
C ALA A 304 14.51 11.72 5.03
N TRP A 305 14.51 13.01 4.70
CA TRP A 305 15.67 13.89 4.81
C TRP A 305 15.49 14.81 6.01
N CYS A 306 16.33 14.64 7.05
CA CYS A 306 16.13 15.22 8.37
C CYS A 306 17.09 16.39 8.60
N SER A 307 16.55 17.60 8.66
CA SER A 307 17.31 18.84 8.91
C SER A 307 16.76 19.61 10.11
N SER A 308 17.61 19.94 11.04
CA SER A 308 17.33 20.82 12.19
C SER A 308 17.45 22.32 11.84
N ALA A 309 18.00 22.66 10.68
CA ALA A 309 18.17 24.03 10.23
C ALA A 309 16.82 24.69 9.88
N ASN A 310 16.76 26.02 10.03
CA ASN A 310 15.61 26.83 9.59
C ASN A 310 16.10 28.01 8.71
N PRO A 311 15.82 28.00 7.40
CA PRO A 311 15.07 26.99 6.64
C PRO A 311 15.78 25.62 6.58
N PRO A 312 15.04 24.51 6.36
CA PRO A 312 15.65 23.19 6.27
C PRO A 312 16.63 23.09 5.10
N VAL A 313 17.70 22.30 5.28
CA VAL A 313 18.60 21.94 4.17
C VAL A 313 17.82 21.08 3.17
N PRO A 314 17.76 21.45 1.89
CA PRO A 314 17.06 20.67 0.88
C PRO A 314 17.69 19.28 0.70
N ALA A 315 16.86 18.27 0.37
CA ALA A 315 17.37 16.97 -0.05
C ALA A 315 18.23 17.12 -1.33
N PRO A 316 19.31 16.36 -1.46
CA PRO A 316 20.21 16.48 -2.62
C PRO A 316 19.56 16.04 -3.93
N ALA A 317 18.58 15.13 -3.91
CA ALA A 317 17.82 14.60 -5.03
C ALA A 317 18.67 14.30 -6.29
N PRO A 318 19.71 13.44 -6.20
CA PRO A 318 20.65 13.21 -7.30
C PRO A 318 19.99 12.60 -8.54
N HIS A 319 18.86 11.93 -8.37
CA HIS A 319 18.06 11.34 -9.45
C HIS A 319 16.79 12.16 -9.76
N GLY A 320 16.65 13.37 -9.19
CA GLY A 320 15.50 14.23 -9.34
C GLY A 320 14.37 13.89 -8.38
N THR A 321 13.18 14.42 -8.69
CA THR A 321 11.96 14.25 -7.92
C THR A 321 10.81 13.78 -8.80
N THR A 322 9.85 13.08 -8.21
CA THR A 322 8.61 12.68 -8.87
C THR A 322 7.65 13.87 -8.97
N ASP A 323 6.53 13.72 -9.69
CA ASP A 323 5.46 14.74 -9.75
C ASP A 323 4.78 14.98 -8.38
N MET A 324 4.96 14.06 -7.40
CA MET A 324 4.59 14.29 -6.00
C MET A 324 5.59 15.19 -5.25
N GLY A 325 6.74 15.52 -5.85
CA GLY A 325 7.84 16.21 -5.19
C GLY A 325 8.70 15.31 -4.31
N TRP A 326 8.51 13.98 -4.38
CA TRP A 326 9.31 13.03 -3.61
C TRP A 326 10.65 12.78 -4.28
N GLU A 327 11.72 12.73 -3.48
CA GLU A 327 13.04 12.39 -3.98
C GLU A 327 13.05 10.98 -4.57
N ILE A 328 13.63 10.84 -5.76
CA ILE A 328 13.92 9.52 -6.35
C ILE A 328 15.20 9.00 -5.71
N PHE A 329 15.09 7.99 -4.87
CA PHE A 329 16.21 7.45 -4.09
C PHE A 329 16.22 5.92 -4.05
N PRO A 330 16.60 5.26 -5.16
CA PRO A 330 16.61 3.79 -5.23
C PRO A 330 17.56 3.15 -4.22
N GLU A 331 18.65 3.80 -3.84
CA GLU A 331 19.65 3.32 -2.87
C GLU A 331 19.06 3.08 -1.48
N GLY A 332 18.02 3.83 -1.10
CA GLY A 332 17.35 3.66 0.18
C GLY A 332 16.61 2.32 0.32
N LEU A 333 16.23 1.69 -0.79
CA LEU A 333 15.52 0.41 -0.74
C LEU A 333 16.40 -0.73 -0.17
N PRO A 334 17.63 -1.00 -0.67
CA PRO A 334 18.50 -1.98 -0.04
C PRO A 334 18.95 -1.55 1.36
N GLU A 335 19.22 -0.27 1.61
CA GLU A 335 19.56 0.22 2.95
C GLU A 335 18.47 -0.11 3.97
N LEU A 336 17.21 0.19 3.64
CA LEU A 336 16.05 -0.14 4.45
C LEU A 336 15.94 -1.65 4.72
N LEU A 337 15.93 -2.46 3.66
CA LEU A 337 15.68 -3.89 3.76
C LEU A 337 16.79 -4.63 4.53
N LEU A 338 18.06 -4.24 4.33
CA LEU A 338 19.20 -4.79 5.08
C LEU A 338 19.15 -4.38 6.56
N LYS A 339 18.73 -3.13 6.85
CA LYS A 339 18.53 -2.66 8.21
C LYS A 339 17.42 -3.42 8.91
N LEU A 340 16.26 -3.61 8.24
CA LEU A 340 15.16 -4.42 8.78
C LEU A 340 15.60 -5.86 9.08
N LYS A 341 16.33 -6.49 8.16
CA LYS A 341 16.87 -7.84 8.38
C LYS A 341 17.79 -7.91 9.61
N ALA A 342 18.61 -6.89 9.82
CA ALA A 342 19.52 -6.84 10.97
C ALA A 342 18.78 -6.58 12.31
N GLU A 343 17.73 -5.73 12.29
CA GLU A 343 16.97 -5.36 13.49
C GLU A 343 15.90 -6.38 13.89
N TYR A 344 15.43 -7.19 12.92
CA TYR A 344 14.37 -8.19 13.10
C TYR A 344 14.83 -9.57 12.58
N PRO A 345 15.53 -10.37 13.41
CA PRO A 345 16.08 -11.67 12.98
C PRO A 345 15.04 -12.67 12.46
N ASP A 346 13.80 -12.56 12.96
CA ASP A 346 12.66 -13.39 12.55
C ASP A 346 11.84 -12.75 11.40
N LEU A 347 12.44 -11.84 10.63
CA LEU A 347 11.78 -11.20 9.48
C LEU A 347 11.31 -12.27 8.48
N PRO A 348 9.99 -12.37 8.20
CA PRO A 348 9.48 -13.34 7.23
C PRO A 348 9.85 -12.91 5.81
N PRO A 349 9.52 -13.72 4.78
CA PRO A 349 9.64 -13.30 3.40
C PRO A 349 9.02 -11.92 3.16
N VAL A 350 9.72 -11.06 2.42
CA VAL A 350 9.30 -9.71 2.09
C VAL A 350 8.74 -9.66 0.67
N TYR A 351 7.67 -8.93 0.47
CA TYR A 351 7.20 -8.50 -0.84
C TYR A 351 7.29 -6.99 -0.93
N ILE A 352 7.85 -6.46 -2.01
CA ILE A 352 7.67 -5.04 -2.32
C ILE A 352 6.26 -4.91 -2.87
N THR A 353 5.35 -4.47 -2.02
CA THR A 353 3.91 -4.45 -2.29
C THR A 353 3.46 -3.19 -3.01
N GLU A 354 4.27 -2.12 -2.94
CA GLU A 354 4.15 -0.94 -3.75
C GLU A 354 5.52 -0.29 -3.97
N ASN A 355 5.79 0.06 -5.22
CA ASN A 355 6.86 0.95 -5.64
C ASN A 355 6.49 1.52 -7.01
N GLY A 356 6.62 2.82 -7.20
CA GLY A 356 6.23 3.52 -8.41
C GLY A 356 6.38 5.03 -8.28
N MET A 357 6.06 5.76 -9.33
CA MET A 357 6.15 7.22 -9.34
C MET A 357 4.97 7.87 -10.04
N ALA A 358 4.55 9.03 -9.53
CA ALA A 358 3.71 9.93 -10.29
C ALA A 358 4.53 10.66 -11.35
N ASN A 359 3.99 10.77 -12.56
CA ASN A 359 4.55 11.53 -13.66
C ASN A 359 3.42 12.24 -14.41
N PRO A 360 3.60 13.48 -14.92
CA PRO A 360 2.54 14.23 -15.60
C PRO A 360 2.32 13.73 -17.04
N ASP A 361 2.03 12.44 -17.17
CA ASP A 361 1.89 11.76 -18.46
C ASP A 361 0.70 12.27 -19.26
N GLN A 362 0.92 12.55 -20.54
CA GLN A 362 -0.12 13.02 -21.47
C GLN A 362 -0.10 12.17 -22.75
N PRO A 363 -1.29 11.80 -23.25
CA PRO A 363 -1.38 11.14 -24.55
C PRO A 363 -0.90 12.04 -25.69
N ASN A 364 -0.12 11.45 -26.60
CA ASN A 364 0.30 12.08 -27.84
C ASN A 364 0.10 11.09 -29.00
N GLY A 365 -0.80 11.41 -29.92
CA GLY A 365 -1.09 10.53 -31.06
C GLY A 365 -1.59 9.13 -30.70
N GLY A 366 -2.28 9.00 -29.55
CA GLY A 366 -2.79 7.71 -29.05
C GLY A 366 -1.76 6.87 -28.28
N GLN A 367 -0.56 7.40 -28.06
CA GLN A 367 0.50 6.79 -27.26
C GLN A 367 0.77 7.64 -26.01
N VAL A 368 1.32 7.03 -24.96
CA VAL A 368 1.74 7.72 -23.74
C VAL A 368 3.18 7.34 -23.44
N HIS A 369 4.07 8.32 -23.66
CA HIS A 369 5.50 8.15 -23.45
C HIS A 369 5.86 8.57 -22.03
N ASP A 370 6.44 7.64 -21.25
CA ASP A 370 6.83 7.85 -19.85
C ASP A 370 8.21 7.22 -19.53
N PRO A 371 9.26 7.63 -20.24
CA PRO A 371 10.61 7.08 -20.06
C PRO A 371 11.17 7.29 -18.65
N GLU A 372 10.74 8.34 -17.94
CA GLU A 372 11.13 8.60 -16.55
C GLU A 372 10.63 7.50 -15.62
N ARG A 373 9.38 7.00 -15.83
CA ARG A 373 8.85 5.88 -15.04
C ARG A 373 9.60 4.58 -15.34
N ILE A 374 9.99 4.35 -16.58
CA ILE A 374 10.85 3.20 -16.94
C ILE A 374 12.18 3.30 -16.19
N ALA A 375 12.82 4.47 -16.20
CA ALA A 375 14.09 4.69 -15.50
C ALA A 375 13.95 4.50 -13.99
N PHE A 376 12.84 4.99 -13.39
CA PHE A 376 12.52 4.81 -11.97
C PHE A 376 12.38 3.31 -11.62
N VAL A 377 11.52 2.58 -12.31
CA VAL A 377 11.29 1.16 -12.01
C VAL A 377 12.58 0.36 -12.19
N ARG A 378 13.32 0.61 -13.27
CA ARG A 378 14.58 -0.05 -13.55
C ARG A 378 15.63 0.17 -12.45
N SER A 379 15.81 1.40 -11.97
CA SER A 379 16.78 1.72 -10.92
C SER A 379 16.40 1.07 -9.59
N HIS A 380 15.10 1.07 -9.22
CA HIS A 380 14.63 0.43 -8.00
C HIS A 380 14.72 -1.11 -8.05
N LEU A 381 14.47 -1.73 -9.20
CA LEU A 381 14.67 -3.18 -9.35
C LEU A 381 16.16 -3.56 -9.25
N ALA A 382 17.05 -2.77 -9.82
CA ALA A 382 18.49 -2.99 -9.68
C ALA A 382 18.95 -2.83 -8.22
N ALA A 383 18.38 -1.85 -7.50
CA ALA A 383 18.63 -1.66 -6.07
C ALA A 383 18.04 -2.81 -5.22
N LEU A 384 16.83 -3.28 -5.54
CA LEU A 384 16.21 -4.42 -4.87
C LEU A 384 17.09 -5.67 -4.95
N LYS A 385 17.71 -5.91 -6.10
CA LYS A 385 18.65 -7.01 -6.27
C LYS A 385 19.82 -6.96 -5.28
N GLN A 386 20.32 -5.76 -4.97
CA GLN A 386 21.41 -5.60 -3.97
C GLN A 386 20.95 -6.05 -2.56
N ALA A 387 19.70 -5.77 -2.17
CA ALA A 387 19.14 -6.27 -0.92
C ALA A 387 19.07 -7.81 -0.89
N MET A 388 18.64 -8.40 -2.01
CA MET A 388 18.58 -9.86 -2.16
C MET A 388 19.97 -10.49 -2.08
N ASP A 389 20.98 -9.91 -2.72
CA ASP A 389 22.37 -10.34 -2.64
C ASP A 389 22.93 -10.22 -1.22
N GLY A 390 22.46 -9.23 -0.45
CA GLY A 390 22.70 -9.08 0.98
C GLY A 390 21.93 -10.09 1.84
N GLY A 391 21.17 -10.99 1.19
CA GLY A 391 20.49 -12.14 1.82
C GLY A 391 19.11 -11.78 2.42
N VAL A 392 18.44 -10.71 1.99
CA VAL A 392 17.03 -10.47 2.31
C VAL A 392 16.16 -11.40 1.46
N ASP A 393 15.25 -12.13 2.08
CA ASP A 393 14.32 -13.04 1.38
C ASP A 393 13.17 -12.24 0.74
N VAL A 394 13.43 -11.63 -0.42
CA VAL A 394 12.41 -10.91 -1.19
C VAL A 394 11.79 -11.85 -2.22
N ARG A 395 10.46 -11.99 -2.17
CA ARG A 395 9.71 -12.98 -2.97
C ARG A 395 8.89 -12.38 -4.11
N GLY A 396 8.76 -11.07 -4.19
CA GLY A 396 8.00 -10.42 -5.25
C GLY A 396 8.03 -8.91 -5.22
N TYR A 397 7.59 -8.34 -6.33
CA TYR A 397 7.50 -6.90 -6.57
C TYR A 397 6.17 -6.58 -7.25
N PHE A 398 5.42 -5.65 -6.66
CA PHE A 398 4.15 -5.15 -7.18
C PHE A 398 4.31 -3.67 -7.55
N LEU A 399 4.19 -3.38 -8.83
CA LEU A 399 4.29 -2.03 -9.33
C LEU A 399 3.03 -1.24 -8.94
N TRP A 400 3.24 -0.08 -8.31
CA TRP A 400 2.19 0.88 -8.05
C TRP A 400 2.21 1.97 -9.12
N SER A 401 1.22 2.02 -9.99
CA SER A 401 -0.06 1.33 -9.98
C SER A 401 -0.34 0.77 -11.37
N LEU A 402 -1.27 -0.19 -11.46
CA LEU A 402 -1.74 -0.67 -12.76
C LEU A 402 -2.34 0.48 -13.58
N LEU A 403 -3.32 1.18 -12.99
CA LEU A 403 -4.10 2.25 -13.63
C LEU A 403 -3.72 3.60 -13.04
N ASP A 404 -3.74 4.67 -13.84
CA ASP A 404 -3.95 6.00 -13.31
C ASP A 404 -5.27 6.00 -12.54
N ASN A 405 -5.31 6.63 -11.36
CA ASN A 405 -6.45 6.48 -10.48
C ASN A 405 -6.71 7.74 -9.63
N PHE A 406 -7.65 7.67 -8.69
CA PHE A 406 -7.92 8.71 -7.73
C PHE A 406 -6.82 8.74 -6.66
N GLU A 407 -5.88 9.70 -6.76
CA GLU A 407 -4.74 9.83 -5.85
C GLU A 407 -5.11 10.65 -4.60
N TRP A 408 -6.05 10.11 -3.84
CA TRP A 408 -6.49 10.61 -2.54
C TRP A 408 -6.81 12.11 -2.56
N ASN A 409 -6.21 12.91 -1.66
CA ASN A 409 -6.42 14.36 -1.64
C ASN A 409 -5.85 15.11 -2.85
N SER A 410 -5.09 14.45 -3.71
CA SER A 410 -4.63 15.00 -4.99
C SER A 410 -5.62 14.80 -6.14
N GLY A 411 -6.69 14.03 -5.91
CA GLY A 411 -7.68 13.72 -6.94
C GLY A 411 -7.06 13.01 -8.14
N TYR A 412 -7.40 13.42 -9.34
CA TYR A 412 -6.90 12.82 -10.58
C TYR A 412 -5.67 13.54 -11.16
N SER A 413 -5.13 14.51 -10.44
CA SER A 413 -3.99 15.31 -10.91
C SER A 413 -2.66 14.55 -10.91
N LYS A 414 -2.54 13.45 -10.15
CA LYS A 414 -1.32 12.63 -10.03
C LYS A 414 -1.52 11.26 -10.67
N ARG A 415 -0.60 10.90 -11.59
CA ARG A 415 -0.71 9.70 -12.42
C ARG A 415 0.40 8.71 -12.10
N PHE A 416 0.06 7.66 -11.35
CA PHE A 416 1.00 6.58 -10.99
C PHE A 416 0.90 5.37 -11.93
N GLY A 417 -0.18 5.27 -12.70
CA GLY A 417 -0.46 4.09 -13.52
C GLY A 417 0.58 3.83 -14.60
N ILE A 418 0.80 2.56 -14.92
CA ILE A 418 1.44 2.15 -16.18
C ILE A 418 0.41 2.06 -17.32
N VAL A 419 -0.87 2.15 -16.99
CA VAL A 419 -1.98 2.27 -17.93
C VAL A 419 -2.63 3.63 -17.71
N HIS A 420 -2.62 4.45 -18.74
CA HIS A 420 -3.30 5.74 -18.74
C HIS A 420 -4.81 5.52 -18.79
N VAL A 421 -5.55 6.24 -17.93
CA VAL A 421 -7.01 6.29 -17.92
C VAL A 421 -7.46 7.69 -18.34
N ASP A 422 -8.23 7.75 -19.40
CA ASP A 422 -9.01 8.94 -19.74
C ASP A 422 -10.27 8.92 -18.87
N TYR A 423 -10.31 9.75 -17.85
CA TYR A 423 -11.41 9.73 -16.87
C TYR A 423 -12.77 10.15 -17.44
N ALA A 424 -12.80 10.86 -18.58
CA ALA A 424 -14.05 11.25 -19.23
C ALA A 424 -14.67 10.12 -20.05
N THR A 425 -13.83 9.32 -20.72
CA THR A 425 -14.27 8.23 -21.62
C THR A 425 -14.05 6.85 -21.01
N GLN A 426 -13.27 6.77 -19.96
CA GLN A 426 -12.82 5.54 -19.31
C GLN A 426 -11.97 4.65 -20.24
N GLN A 427 -11.38 5.23 -21.30
CA GLN A 427 -10.46 4.51 -22.17
C GLN A 427 -9.15 4.21 -21.46
N ARG A 428 -8.65 2.95 -21.63
CA ARG A 428 -7.34 2.51 -21.14
C ARG A 428 -6.33 2.53 -22.27
N THR A 429 -5.16 3.12 -22.02
CA THR A 429 -4.03 3.16 -22.97
C THR A 429 -2.76 2.69 -22.26
N LEU A 430 -2.14 1.62 -22.75
CA LEU A 430 -0.85 1.17 -22.21
C LEU A 430 0.19 2.26 -22.43
N LYS A 431 0.92 2.63 -21.37
CA LYS A 431 2.07 3.53 -21.46
C LYS A 431 3.32 2.76 -21.88
N ASP A 432 4.37 3.45 -22.28
CA ASP A 432 5.64 2.82 -22.62
C ASP A 432 6.20 1.99 -21.46
N SER A 433 5.99 2.42 -20.22
CA SER A 433 6.36 1.67 -19.03
C SER A 433 5.62 0.33 -18.90
N ALA A 434 4.35 0.24 -19.31
CA ALA A 434 3.62 -1.02 -19.34
C ALA A 434 4.20 -1.97 -20.37
N LEU A 435 4.53 -1.46 -21.56
CA LEU A 435 5.14 -2.25 -22.64
C LEU A 435 6.54 -2.74 -22.23
N TRP A 436 7.32 -1.88 -21.60
CA TRP A 436 8.63 -2.24 -21.04
C TRP A 436 8.50 -3.31 -19.94
N TYR A 437 7.56 -3.16 -19.01
CA TYR A 437 7.35 -4.11 -17.91
C TYR A 437 6.93 -5.49 -18.43
N ARG A 438 6.05 -5.52 -19.44
CA ARG A 438 5.68 -6.75 -20.16
C ARG A 438 6.92 -7.46 -20.76
N GLU A 439 7.77 -6.71 -21.47
CA GLU A 439 8.97 -7.27 -22.09
C GLU A 439 9.97 -7.75 -21.04
N PHE A 440 10.10 -7.00 -19.94
CA PHE A 440 10.94 -7.37 -18.80
C PHE A 440 10.50 -8.70 -18.18
N ILE A 441 9.19 -8.86 -17.89
CA ILE A 441 8.64 -10.11 -17.36
C ILE A 441 8.80 -11.26 -18.37
N ALA A 442 8.53 -11.03 -19.65
CA ALA A 442 8.62 -12.05 -20.69
C ALA A 442 10.07 -12.52 -20.95
N ALA A 443 11.08 -11.71 -20.65
CA ALA A 443 12.48 -12.09 -20.79
C ALA A 443 12.88 -13.21 -19.83
N ARG A 444 12.25 -13.29 -18.64
CA ARG A 444 12.42 -14.36 -17.65
C ARG A 444 12.09 -15.76 -18.20
N ALA A 445 11.09 -15.86 -19.06
CA ALA A 445 10.60 -17.14 -19.58
C ALA A 445 11.49 -17.77 -20.65
N LYS A 446 12.56 -17.10 -21.09
CA LYS A 446 13.45 -17.51 -22.17
C LYS A 446 14.82 -17.99 -21.67
N ALA A 447 15.07 -17.94 -20.37
CA ALA A 447 16.29 -18.42 -19.70
C ALA A 447 16.06 -19.80 -19.09
#